data_9f7a605b84d99b1359082b80b32fe4f5
#
_entry.id   9f7a605b84d99b1359082b80b32fe4f5
#
_cell.length_a   1.000
_cell.length_b   1.000
_cell.length_c   1.000
_cell.angle_alpha   90.00
_cell.angle_beta   90.00
_cell.angle_gamma   90.00
#
_symmetry.space_group_name_H-M   'P 1'
#
loop_
_entity.id
_entity.type
_entity.pdbx_description
1 polymer ?
#
loop_
_entity_poly.entity_id
_entity_poly.type
_entity_poly.pdbx_seq_one_letter_code
_entity_poly.pdbx_strand_id
1 'polypeptide(L)'
;RDIGFVIDDIFIKANILPDRERELDAIQYVIDQIDPKKVVRPPEEVHIEGGDVMPWNEYIFIGTYKGSDYKDYITARTNWQGVDYIKALFPNKIVKAFDLVKSKIEPRDNALHLDCCFQPVGTNKGIIYKSGFREEADYMFLVNLFGKDNLFHIEREEMYHMNSNVFSIAPDVVVSEKNFTR
;
A
#
# COMPACT_ATOMS: atom_id res chain seq x y z
N ARG A 1 -9.80 2.29 1.08
CA ARG A 1 -8.39 2.16 1.49
C ARG A 1 -7.53 3.34 1.01
N ASP A 2 -7.68 3.77 -0.24
CA ASP A 2 -6.79 4.77 -0.86
C ASP A 2 -6.91 6.17 -0.26
N ILE A 3 -8.11 6.53 0.18
CA ILE A 3 -8.46 7.86 0.70
C ILE A 3 -7.82 8.22 2.03
N GLY A 4 -7.23 7.27 2.73
CA GLY A 4 -6.52 7.48 3.98
C GLY A 4 -6.12 6.18 4.66
N PHE A 5 -5.23 6.30 5.63
CA PHE A 5 -4.69 5.17 6.38
C PHE A 5 -4.30 5.59 7.79
N VAL A 6 -4.13 4.61 8.66
CA VAL A 6 -3.74 4.82 10.07
C VAL A 6 -2.37 4.19 10.30
N ILE A 7 -1.48 4.92 10.93
CA ILE A 7 -0.23 4.41 11.49
C ILE A 7 -0.23 4.75 12.98
N ASP A 8 -0.10 3.72 13.82
CA ASP A 8 -0.28 3.80 15.27
C ASP A 8 -1.66 4.42 15.59
N ASP A 9 -1.74 5.65 16.04
CA ASP A 9 -3.00 6.36 16.37
C ASP A 9 -3.22 7.62 15.51
N ILE A 10 -2.43 7.80 14.46
CA ILE A 10 -2.51 8.94 13.54
C ILE A 10 -3.22 8.52 12.25
N PHE A 11 -4.31 9.21 11.93
CA PHE A 11 -4.96 9.11 10.63
C PHE A 11 -4.34 10.08 9.63
N ILE A 12 -3.85 9.58 8.52
CA ILE A 12 -3.33 10.37 7.42
C ILE A 12 -4.39 10.41 6.32
N LYS A 13 -4.91 11.61 6.03
CA LYS A 13 -5.82 11.85 4.92
C LYS A 13 -5.01 11.97 3.63
N ALA A 14 -5.17 11.03 2.72
CA ALA A 14 -4.40 10.97 1.48
C ALA A 14 -4.72 12.14 0.53
N ASN A 15 -3.70 12.61 -0.20
CA ASN A 15 -3.89 13.39 -1.42
C ASN A 15 -4.01 12.39 -2.58
N ILE A 16 -5.24 12.03 -2.90
CA ILE A 16 -5.57 11.08 -3.97
C ILE A 16 -5.69 11.80 -5.32
N LEU A 17 -5.90 11.02 -6.37
CA LEU A 17 -6.13 11.59 -7.71
C LEU A 17 -7.28 12.61 -7.72
N PRO A 18 -7.17 13.72 -8.48
CA PRO A 18 -8.21 14.74 -8.56
C PRO A 18 -9.59 14.18 -8.94
N ASP A 19 -9.66 13.24 -9.87
CA ASP A 19 -10.91 12.60 -10.30
C ASP A 19 -11.61 11.81 -9.19
N ARG A 20 -10.89 11.51 -8.10
CA ARG A 20 -11.35 10.72 -6.97
C ARG A 20 -11.58 11.55 -5.69
N GLU A 21 -11.34 12.85 -5.72
CA GLU A 21 -11.45 13.73 -4.52
C GLU A 21 -12.80 13.59 -3.78
N ARG A 22 -13.88 13.36 -4.52
CA ARG A 22 -15.21 13.16 -3.93
C ARG A 22 -15.32 11.93 -3.04
N GLU A 23 -14.40 10.98 -3.15
CA GLU A 23 -14.36 9.83 -2.24
C GLU A 23 -14.01 10.26 -0.81
N LEU A 24 -13.23 11.34 -0.67
CA LEU A 24 -12.92 11.93 0.63
C LEU A 24 -14.14 12.53 1.32
N ASP A 25 -15.06 13.13 0.55
CA ASP A 25 -16.30 13.68 1.08
C ASP A 25 -17.18 12.59 1.69
N ALA A 26 -17.18 11.40 1.10
CA ALA A 26 -17.96 10.25 1.56
C ALA A 26 -17.60 9.78 2.97
N ILE A 27 -16.36 10.01 3.43
CA ILE A 27 -15.89 9.60 4.77
C ILE A 27 -15.67 10.79 5.70
N GLN A 28 -15.94 12.02 5.28
CA GLN A 28 -15.65 13.20 6.10
C GLN A 28 -16.35 13.12 7.46
N TYR A 29 -17.59 12.62 7.51
CA TYR A 29 -18.34 12.46 8.76
C TYR A 29 -17.65 11.49 9.76
N VAL A 30 -16.85 10.52 9.26
CA VAL A 30 -16.06 9.62 10.12
C VAL A 30 -14.82 10.35 10.61
N ILE A 31 -14.15 11.09 9.71
CA ILE A 31 -12.94 11.86 10.03
C ILE A 31 -13.25 12.92 11.10
N ASP A 32 -14.41 13.54 11.04
CA ASP A 32 -14.85 14.57 12.00
C ASP A 32 -15.05 14.03 13.43
N GLN A 33 -15.11 12.70 13.59
CA GLN A 33 -15.19 12.04 14.91
C GLN A 33 -13.80 11.72 15.49
N ILE A 34 -12.74 11.84 14.71
CA ILE A 34 -11.37 11.62 15.17
C ILE A 34 -10.87 12.89 15.86
N ASP A 35 -10.11 12.74 16.95
CA ASP A 35 -9.42 13.88 17.56
C ASP A 35 -8.63 14.63 16.50
N PRO A 36 -8.89 15.93 16.28
CA PRO A 36 -8.21 16.71 15.26
C PRO A 36 -6.66 16.68 15.35
N LYS A 37 -6.12 16.45 16.56
CA LYS A 37 -4.68 16.31 16.78
C LYS A 37 -4.11 15.01 16.19
N LYS A 38 -4.98 14.04 15.91
CA LYS A 38 -4.62 12.75 15.32
C LYS A 38 -4.93 12.67 13.83
N VAL A 39 -5.40 13.74 13.22
CA VAL A 39 -5.66 13.83 11.78
C VAL A 39 -4.57 14.66 11.13
N VAL A 40 -3.81 14.02 10.24
CA VAL A 40 -2.74 14.67 9.48
C VAL A 40 -3.17 14.81 8.02
N ARG A 41 -2.95 16.00 7.46
CA ARG A 41 -3.14 16.29 6.03
C ARG A 41 -1.77 16.62 5.45
N PRO A 42 -1.23 15.77 4.57
CA PRO A 42 0.03 16.05 3.90
C PRO A 42 -0.06 17.32 3.03
N PRO A 43 1.05 18.03 2.79
CA PRO A 43 1.13 19.07 1.77
C PRO A 43 0.70 18.58 0.39
N GLU A 44 0.28 19.49 -0.49
CA GLU A 44 -0.30 19.17 -1.81
C GLU A 44 0.65 18.33 -2.69
N GLU A 45 1.95 18.60 -2.61
CA GLU A 45 2.99 17.88 -3.38
C GLU A 45 3.25 16.45 -2.88
N VAL A 46 2.76 16.10 -1.69
CA VAL A 46 2.90 14.78 -1.08
C VAL A 46 1.73 13.90 -1.49
N HIS A 47 1.96 13.01 -2.42
CA HIS A 47 0.96 12.03 -2.85
C HIS A 47 1.28 10.67 -2.25
N ILE A 48 0.34 10.11 -1.50
CA ILE A 48 0.46 8.79 -0.89
C ILE A 48 -0.95 8.22 -0.66
N GLU A 49 -1.26 7.12 -1.33
CA GLU A 49 -2.54 6.44 -1.20
C GLU A 49 -2.44 5.25 -0.24
N GLY A 50 -3.52 4.97 0.48
CA GLY A 50 -3.52 3.95 1.54
C GLY A 50 -3.30 2.52 1.06
N GLY A 51 -3.57 2.21 -0.22
CA GLY A 51 -3.24 0.93 -0.84
C GLY A 51 -1.74 0.66 -0.94
N ASP A 52 -0.92 1.72 -0.88
CA ASP A 52 0.53 1.63 -0.90
C ASP A 52 1.16 1.57 0.51
N VAL A 53 0.39 1.75 1.59
CA VAL A 53 0.96 1.88 2.94
C VAL A 53 0.53 0.72 3.83
N MET A 54 1.51 -0.02 4.35
CA MET A 54 1.29 -1.19 5.20
C MET A 54 2.15 -1.14 6.46
N PRO A 55 1.60 -0.67 7.58
CA PRO A 55 2.25 -0.82 8.88
C PRO A 55 2.33 -2.30 9.27
N TRP A 56 3.52 -2.73 9.70
CA TRP A 56 3.75 -4.09 10.19
C TRP A 56 4.89 -4.09 11.22
N ASN A 57 4.55 -4.33 12.47
CA ASN A 57 5.48 -4.23 13.60
C ASN A 57 6.22 -2.88 13.62
N GLU A 58 7.56 -2.90 13.60
CA GLU A 58 8.41 -1.71 13.52
C GLU A 58 8.51 -1.11 12.10
N TYR A 59 8.02 -1.82 11.09
CA TYR A 59 8.10 -1.39 9.69
C TYR A 59 6.88 -0.60 9.24
N ILE A 60 7.10 0.28 8.27
CA ILE A 60 6.09 0.83 7.37
C ILE A 60 6.55 0.51 5.95
N PHE A 61 5.86 -0.41 5.30
CA PHE A 61 6.10 -0.72 3.88
C PHE A 61 5.35 0.27 3.01
N ILE A 62 6.03 0.81 1.99
CA ILE A 62 5.42 1.78 1.08
C ILE A 62 5.71 1.37 -0.36
N GLY A 63 4.65 1.14 -1.14
CA GLY A 63 4.73 1.02 -2.60
C GLY A 63 4.96 2.39 -3.23
N THR A 64 5.84 2.47 -4.23
CA THR A 64 6.10 3.69 -4.98
C THR A 64 6.57 3.38 -6.39
N TYR A 65 6.95 4.40 -7.16
CA TYR A 65 7.46 4.25 -8.51
C TYR A 65 8.55 5.29 -8.81
N LYS A 66 9.69 4.82 -9.32
CA LYS A 66 10.83 5.69 -9.68
C LYS A 66 10.73 6.29 -11.08
N GLY A 67 9.79 5.81 -11.89
CA GLY A 67 9.62 6.29 -13.25
C GLY A 67 9.01 7.69 -13.35
N SER A 68 8.89 8.18 -14.59
CA SER A 68 8.48 9.56 -14.88
C SER A 68 6.97 9.76 -15.12
N ASP A 69 6.21 8.68 -15.18
CA ASP A 69 4.78 8.73 -15.55
C ASP A 69 3.84 9.12 -14.40
N TYR A 70 4.41 9.45 -13.25
CA TYR A 70 3.64 9.98 -12.12
C TYR A 70 2.82 11.23 -12.50
N LYS A 71 3.34 12.06 -13.40
CA LYS A 71 2.65 13.28 -13.86
C LYS A 71 1.30 13.03 -14.52
N ASP A 72 1.13 11.84 -15.10
CA ASP A 72 -0.10 11.47 -15.79
C ASP A 72 -1.14 10.84 -14.85
N TYR A 73 -0.78 10.56 -13.61
CA TYR A 73 -1.63 9.94 -12.56
C TYR A 73 -2.34 8.64 -13.00
N ILE A 74 -1.80 7.92 -13.99
CA ILE A 74 -2.47 6.73 -14.52
C ILE A 74 -2.09 5.48 -13.71
N THR A 75 -0.80 5.30 -13.44
CA THR A 75 -0.28 4.08 -12.83
C THR A 75 0.41 4.31 -11.49
N ALA A 76 1.08 5.44 -11.32
CA ALA A 76 1.77 5.78 -10.07
C ALA A 76 0.86 6.60 -9.16
N ARG A 77 0.70 6.16 -7.91
CA ARG A 77 -0.21 6.74 -6.92
C ARG A 77 0.51 7.33 -5.70
N THR A 78 1.71 6.87 -5.44
CA THR A 78 2.55 7.32 -4.32
C THR A 78 3.90 7.77 -4.84
N ASN A 79 4.26 9.03 -4.55
CA ASN A 79 5.54 9.62 -4.93
C ASN A 79 6.59 9.50 -3.83
N TRP A 80 7.85 9.86 -4.16
CA TRP A 80 8.94 9.83 -3.19
C TRP A 80 8.79 10.86 -2.08
N GLN A 81 8.15 12.00 -2.35
CA GLN A 81 7.80 12.97 -1.33
C GLN A 81 6.89 12.35 -0.26
N GLY A 82 5.97 11.45 -0.67
CA GLY A 82 5.16 10.67 0.26
C GLY A 82 5.99 9.75 1.16
N VAL A 83 6.97 9.06 0.59
CA VAL A 83 7.90 8.21 1.36
C VAL A 83 8.68 9.03 2.38
N ASP A 84 9.26 10.15 1.97
CA ASP A 84 10.07 11.00 2.84
C ASP A 84 9.22 11.69 3.91
N TYR A 85 7.99 12.05 3.56
CA TYR A 85 7.01 12.60 4.52
C TYR A 85 6.70 11.62 5.64
N ILE A 86 6.42 10.35 5.31
CA ILE A 86 6.16 9.30 6.31
C ILE A 86 7.39 9.03 7.18
N LYS A 87 8.59 9.01 6.59
CA LYS A 87 9.84 8.88 7.38
C LYS A 87 10.00 10.00 8.41
N ALA A 88 9.70 11.23 8.01
CA ALA A 88 9.79 12.38 8.90
C ALA A 88 8.71 12.35 10.00
N LEU A 89 7.50 11.91 9.66
CA LEU A 89 6.37 11.85 10.59
C LEU A 89 6.52 10.72 11.63
N PHE A 90 7.15 9.59 11.23
CA PHE A 90 7.34 8.41 12.09
C PHE A 90 8.83 8.04 12.23
N PRO A 91 9.66 8.89 12.89
CA PRO A 91 11.11 8.69 12.94
C PRO A 91 11.54 7.43 13.72
N ASN A 92 10.64 6.86 14.52
CA ASN A 92 10.88 5.64 15.29
C ASN A 92 10.50 4.35 14.54
N LYS A 93 9.96 4.47 13.30
CA LYS A 93 9.62 3.33 12.44
C LYS A 93 10.66 3.15 11.33
N ILE A 94 10.79 1.92 10.87
CA ILE A 94 11.65 1.58 9.73
C ILE A 94 10.80 1.67 8.45
N VAL A 95 10.95 2.75 7.70
CA VAL A 95 10.24 2.91 6.43
C VAL A 95 11.02 2.23 5.31
N LYS A 96 10.42 1.19 4.71
CA LYS A 96 10.94 0.49 3.53
C LYS A 96 10.05 0.78 2.32
N ALA A 97 10.62 1.50 1.34
CA ALA A 97 9.95 1.72 0.06
C ALA A 97 10.28 0.61 -0.95
N PHE A 98 9.28 0.25 -1.75
CA PHE A 98 9.37 -0.73 -2.83
C PHE A 98 9.06 -0.07 -4.17
N ASP A 99 9.95 -0.24 -5.15
CA ASP A 99 9.71 0.23 -6.52
C ASP A 99 8.84 -0.81 -7.26
N LEU A 100 7.60 -0.42 -7.60
CA LEU A 100 6.62 -1.33 -8.18
C LEU A 100 6.68 -1.32 -9.71
N VAL A 101 6.36 -2.47 -10.30
CA VAL A 101 6.18 -2.58 -11.77
C VAL A 101 4.90 -1.86 -12.17
N LYS A 102 5.01 -0.94 -13.11
CA LYS A 102 3.87 -0.19 -13.68
C LYS A 102 3.74 -0.48 -15.17
N SER A 103 2.51 -0.60 -15.64
CA SER A 103 2.20 -0.78 -17.06
C SER A 103 0.99 0.06 -17.45
N LYS A 104 1.14 0.87 -18.50
CA LYS A 104 0.04 1.63 -19.13
C LYS A 104 -0.65 0.84 -20.24
N ILE A 105 -0.08 -0.29 -20.65
CA ILE A 105 -0.49 -1.04 -21.84
C ILE A 105 -1.19 -2.34 -21.43
N GLU A 106 -0.60 -3.07 -20.50
CA GLU A 106 -1.12 -4.37 -20.04
C GLU A 106 -1.47 -4.30 -18.54
N PRO A 107 -2.77 -4.23 -18.20
CA PRO A 107 -3.21 -4.12 -16.80
C PRO A 107 -2.76 -5.29 -15.92
N ARG A 108 -2.57 -6.48 -16.50
CA ARG A 108 -2.09 -7.67 -15.77
C ARG A 108 -0.64 -7.57 -15.32
N ASP A 109 0.11 -6.59 -15.87
CA ASP A 109 1.49 -6.31 -15.49
C ASP A 109 1.62 -5.04 -14.64
N ASN A 110 0.49 -4.47 -14.21
CA ASN A 110 0.46 -3.23 -13.45
C ASN A 110 0.16 -3.49 -11.97
N ALA A 111 1.17 -3.41 -11.12
CA ALA A 111 0.98 -3.32 -9.67
C ALA A 111 0.60 -1.88 -9.31
N LEU A 112 -0.71 -1.57 -9.35
CA LEU A 112 -1.22 -0.21 -9.14
C LEU A 112 -0.83 0.33 -7.76
N HIS A 113 -0.98 -0.48 -6.73
CA HIS A 113 -0.55 -0.24 -5.36
C HIS A 113 0.23 -1.43 -4.81
N LEU A 114 0.85 -1.27 -3.65
CA LEU A 114 1.54 -2.36 -2.98
C LEU A 114 0.59 -3.51 -2.63
N ASP A 115 -0.66 -3.22 -2.22
CA ASP A 115 -1.66 -4.22 -1.89
C ASP A 115 -2.12 -5.08 -3.09
N CYS A 116 -1.79 -4.68 -4.32
CA CYS A 116 -1.99 -5.52 -5.49
C CYS A 116 -0.97 -6.67 -5.57
N CYS A 117 0.23 -6.51 -5.00
CA CYS A 117 1.31 -7.49 -5.14
C CYS A 117 1.90 -7.98 -3.81
N PHE A 118 1.57 -7.36 -2.70
CA PHE A 118 1.99 -7.79 -1.37
C PHE A 118 0.97 -7.38 -0.31
N GLN A 119 0.68 -8.28 0.62
CA GLN A 119 -0.12 -8.00 1.81
C GLN A 119 0.38 -8.84 2.97
N PRO A 120 0.87 -8.24 4.06
CA PRO A 120 1.10 -8.97 5.29
C PRO A 120 -0.22 -9.45 5.87
N VAL A 121 -0.24 -10.67 6.38
CA VAL A 121 -1.42 -11.31 7.00
C VAL A 121 -1.02 -12.04 8.27
N GLY A 122 -1.90 -12.02 9.24
CA GLY A 122 -1.62 -12.61 10.55
C GLY A 122 -0.44 -11.93 11.25
N THR A 123 0.36 -12.70 11.97
CA THR A 123 1.51 -12.18 12.71
C THR A 123 2.80 -12.11 11.91
N ASN A 124 3.05 -13.08 11.02
CA ASN A 124 4.32 -13.23 10.30
C ASN A 124 4.18 -13.85 8.92
N LYS A 125 3.00 -13.83 8.32
CA LYS A 125 2.76 -14.35 6.97
C LYS A 125 2.49 -13.21 5.98
N GLY A 126 2.60 -13.51 4.70
CA GLY A 126 2.26 -12.57 3.64
C GLY A 126 1.80 -13.27 2.37
N ILE A 127 0.98 -12.57 1.60
CA ILE A 127 0.63 -12.92 0.23
C ILE A 127 1.52 -12.07 -0.67
N ILE A 128 2.17 -12.66 -1.67
CA ILE A 128 3.14 -11.96 -2.48
C ILE A 128 3.12 -12.39 -3.96
N TYR A 129 3.17 -11.40 -4.85
CA TYR A 129 3.42 -11.57 -6.28
C TYR A 129 4.81 -11.04 -6.61
N LYS A 130 5.78 -11.93 -6.87
CA LYS A 130 7.19 -11.58 -7.09
C LYS A 130 7.37 -10.55 -8.21
N SER A 131 6.69 -10.73 -9.34
CA SER A 131 6.86 -9.87 -10.51
C SER A 131 6.21 -8.48 -10.38
N GLY A 132 5.56 -8.17 -9.26
CA GLY A 132 5.09 -6.83 -8.94
C GLY A 132 6.19 -5.87 -8.50
N PHE A 133 7.39 -6.40 -8.16
CA PHE A 133 8.56 -5.60 -7.75
C PHE A 133 9.51 -5.44 -8.93
N ARG A 134 9.99 -4.21 -9.16
CA ARG A 134 10.96 -3.93 -10.23
C ARG A 134 12.35 -4.50 -9.94
N GLU A 135 12.74 -4.42 -8.66
CA GLU A 135 14.04 -4.87 -8.21
C GLU A 135 13.91 -6.21 -7.45
N GLU A 136 14.68 -7.21 -7.85
CA GLU A 136 14.70 -8.49 -7.14
C GLU A 136 15.11 -8.32 -5.67
N ALA A 137 15.94 -7.33 -5.37
CA ALA A 137 16.35 -7.00 -4.01
C ALA A 137 15.16 -6.62 -3.10
N ASP A 138 14.12 -6.00 -3.64
CA ASP A 138 12.91 -5.64 -2.91
C ASP A 138 12.09 -6.87 -2.55
N TYR A 139 11.90 -7.79 -3.49
CA TYR A 139 11.30 -9.09 -3.24
C TYR A 139 12.10 -9.90 -2.21
N MET A 140 13.43 -9.98 -2.38
CA MET A 140 14.30 -10.72 -1.47
C MET A 140 14.33 -10.13 -0.06
N PHE A 141 14.17 -8.83 0.09
CA PHE A 141 14.01 -8.21 1.41
C PHE A 141 12.81 -8.81 2.16
N LEU A 142 11.66 -8.95 1.49
CA LEU A 142 10.46 -9.55 2.09
C LEU A 142 10.65 -11.06 2.37
N VAL A 143 11.31 -11.79 1.46
CA VAL A 143 11.63 -13.21 1.68
C VAL A 143 12.52 -13.39 2.92
N ASN A 144 13.52 -12.53 3.09
CA ASN A 144 14.42 -12.61 4.25
C ASN A 144 13.72 -12.21 5.56
N LEU A 145 12.80 -11.24 5.49
CA LEU A 145 12.10 -10.73 6.67
C LEU A 145 11.02 -11.70 7.17
N PHE A 146 10.19 -12.21 6.27
CA PHE A 146 9.07 -13.10 6.60
C PHE A 146 9.47 -14.58 6.69
N GLY A 147 10.52 -14.97 5.96
CA GLY A 147 10.86 -16.37 5.69
C GLY A 147 10.07 -16.93 4.51
N LYS A 148 10.73 -17.70 3.64
CA LYS A 148 10.15 -18.21 2.40
C LYS A 148 8.85 -19.01 2.63
N ASP A 149 8.79 -19.81 3.68
CA ASP A 149 7.65 -20.67 3.99
C ASP A 149 6.44 -19.93 4.56
N ASN A 150 6.62 -18.67 4.95
CA ASN A 150 5.57 -17.79 5.44
C ASN A 150 4.99 -16.88 4.34
N LEU A 151 5.52 -16.95 3.13
CA LEU A 151 5.03 -16.19 1.99
C LEU A 151 4.21 -17.07 1.05
N PHE A 152 2.94 -16.73 0.90
CA PHE A 152 2.06 -17.35 -0.08
C PHE A 152 2.21 -16.64 -1.43
N HIS A 153 2.81 -17.34 -2.39
CA HIS A 153 3.03 -16.79 -3.73
C HIS A 153 1.78 -16.91 -4.58
N ILE A 154 1.38 -15.81 -5.18
CA ILE A 154 0.28 -15.76 -6.14
C ILE A 154 0.80 -15.56 -7.56
N GLU A 155 -0.02 -15.99 -8.52
CA GLU A 155 0.28 -15.90 -9.94
C GLU A 155 -0.22 -14.57 -10.55
N ARG A 156 0.20 -14.28 -11.79
CA ARG A 156 -0.15 -13.06 -12.53
C ARG A 156 -1.66 -12.80 -12.62
N GLU A 157 -2.45 -13.84 -12.92
CA GLU A 157 -3.91 -13.74 -13.00
C GLU A 157 -4.52 -13.49 -11.61
N GLU A 158 -3.98 -14.10 -10.57
CA GLU A 158 -4.44 -13.87 -9.20
C GLU A 158 -4.14 -12.44 -8.74
N MET A 159 -2.98 -11.90 -9.10
CA MET A 159 -2.64 -10.49 -8.85
C MET A 159 -3.61 -9.57 -9.59
N TYR A 160 -3.87 -9.82 -10.88
CA TYR A 160 -4.82 -9.02 -11.67
C TYR A 160 -6.24 -9.06 -11.10
N HIS A 161 -6.66 -10.19 -10.53
CA HIS A 161 -7.94 -10.33 -9.84
C HIS A 161 -7.90 -9.89 -8.37
N MET A 162 -6.88 -9.14 -7.96
CA MET A 162 -6.77 -8.52 -6.64
C MET A 162 -6.71 -9.52 -5.47
N ASN A 163 -6.21 -10.74 -5.70
CA ASN A 163 -6.22 -11.80 -4.68
C ASN A 163 -5.29 -11.51 -3.49
N SER A 164 -4.32 -10.61 -3.62
CA SER A 164 -3.54 -10.09 -2.49
C SER A 164 -4.21 -8.96 -1.73
N ASN A 165 -5.22 -8.31 -2.33
CA ASN A 165 -5.90 -7.18 -1.71
C ASN A 165 -6.93 -7.65 -0.67
N VAL A 166 -6.42 -8.19 0.41
CA VAL A 166 -7.21 -8.66 1.55
C VAL A 166 -7.11 -7.68 2.71
N PHE A 167 -8.01 -7.79 3.68
CA PHE A 167 -8.02 -6.95 4.87
C PHE A 167 -7.88 -7.83 6.12
N SER A 168 -6.70 -7.77 6.74
CA SER A 168 -6.44 -8.45 8.01
C SER A 168 -6.91 -7.56 9.17
N ILE A 169 -7.90 -8.01 9.93
CA ILE A 169 -8.46 -7.27 11.08
C ILE A 169 -7.98 -7.82 12.42
N ALA A 170 -7.44 -9.02 12.42
CA ALA A 170 -6.81 -9.65 13.58
C ALA A 170 -5.81 -10.70 13.08
N PRO A 171 -4.90 -11.21 13.93
CA PRO A 171 -3.92 -12.22 13.53
C PRO A 171 -4.50 -13.50 12.91
N ASP A 172 -5.74 -13.82 13.23
CA ASP A 172 -6.47 -15.02 12.80
C ASP A 172 -7.71 -14.70 11.95
N VAL A 173 -7.94 -13.41 11.62
CA VAL A 173 -9.13 -12.98 10.88
C VAL A 173 -8.74 -12.12 9.69
N VAL A 174 -9.02 -12.63 8.50
CA VAL A 174 -8.79 -11.95 7.22
C VAL A 174 -10.10 -11.86 6.45
N VAL A 175 -10.44 -10.69 5.96
CA VAL A 175 -11.55 -10.46 5.05
C VAL A 175 -11.02 -10.42 3.62
N SER A 176 -11.54 -11.26 2.76
CA SER A 176 -11.18 -11.32 1.34
C SER A 176 -12.41 -11.40 0.45
N GLU A 177 -12.21 -11.28 -0.83
CA GLU A 177 -13.21 -11.53 -1.85
C GLU A 177 -13.56 -13.03 -1.88
N LYS A 178 -14.84 -13.35 -2.07
CA LYS A 178 -15.33 -14.75 -1.97
C LYS A 178 -14.83 -15.68 -3.08
N ASN A 179 -14.34 -15.12 -4.19
CA ASN A 179 -13.82 -15.89 -5.31
C ASN A 179 -12.33 -16.23 -5.18
N PHE A 180 -11.73 -15.91 -4.05
CA PHE A 180 -10.38 -16.34 -3.72
C PHE A 180 -10.37 -17.87 -3.58
N THR A 181 -9.73 -18.58 -4.53
CA THR A 181 -9.89 -20.02 -4.69
C THR A 181 -8.81 -20.88 -4.05
N ARG A 182 -7.81 -20.26 -3.39
CA ARG A 182 -6.71 -20.96 -2.70
C ARG A 182 -6.56 -20.54 -1.27
#